data_072dc5a1fdf8c1825c78657887723564
#
_entry.id   072dc5a1fdf8c1825c78657887723564
#
_cell.length_a   1.000
_cell.length_b   1.000
_cell.length_c   1.000
_cell.angle_alpha   90.00
_cell.angle_beta   90.00
_cell.angle_gamma   90.00
#
_symmetry.space_group_name_H-M   'P 1'
#
loop_
_entity.id
_entity.type
_entity.pdbx_description
1 polymer ?
#
loop_
_entity_poly.entity_id
_entity_poly.type
_entity_poly.pdbx_seq_one_letter_code
_entity_poly.pdbx_strand_id
1 'polypeptide(L)'
;FSHSLAGLTPGTRYFYRFKAVNGGGTAYSGSARELVTIGSPAVSAKSVTKLTEDSTTLNAFVTSIGGVTYTTGSPMSATSPSGLQLWLKADEGADGGTNWIDFSGQGNHATAHGSPTLTAGALNGMPVMRYAGVDGQYHSFTNMTNIRTIFWVLKDTPTRFSSLLGDNNTYHLHPENNRFWSNAHTSANVKNGALAVNGVTGINGVNSNKPTTYSVVSLRTTGNIEASNFYNDRSIGGRTFKGDLAELLIYSTALADSEIRAIEGRLAWKWGLQGDLDAGHPHKDTNPNPQLINQGGEPAAVSFYWGDDNGTANGNIWDSNVTTPGTHGLGLVSHEITGLTKGVTYYYTSRVSHSGGEDWAPVRSFVPVNGLLGKDSMEGLVLWLDASDVDGDGNQDSLADGSTLS
;
A
#
# COMPACT_ATOMS: atom_id res chain seq x y z
N PHE A 1 -23.25 -27.76 -31.83
CA PHE A 1 -24.20 -27.99 -30.72
C PHE A 1 -24.08 -26.90 -29.69
N SER A 2 -25.23 -26.37 -29.27
CA SER A 2 -25.33 -25.41 -28.16
C SER A 2 -26.32 -25.93 -27.12
N HIS A 3 -26.10 -25.62 -25.87
CA HIS A 3 -27.02 -25.96 -24.79
C HIS A 3 -27.04 -24.79 -23.77
N SER A 4 -28.22 -24.33 -23.43
CA SER A 4 -28.41 -23.30 -22.43
C SER A 4 -28.38 -23.92 -21.02
N LEU A 5 -27.59 -23.38 -20.13
CA LEU A 5 -27.56 -23.78 -18.73
C LEU A 5 -28.39 -22.76 -17.92
N ALA A 6 -29.28 -23.28 -17.08
CA ALA A 6 -30.11 -22.49 -16.18
C ALA A 6 -29.98 -22.99 -14.73
N GLY A 7 -30.41 -22.17 -13.76
CA GLY A 7 -30.35 -22.50 -12.33
C GLY A 7 -28.94 -22.51 -11.73
N LEU A 8 -27.99 -21.86 -12.40
CA LEU A 8 -26.64 -21.67 -11.87
C LEU A 8 -26.65 -20.66 -10.73
N THR A 9 -25.87 -20.91 -9.68
CA THR A 9 -25.70 -19.98 -8.56
C THR A 9 -24.87 -18.78 -9.02
N PRO A 10 -25.31 -17.53 -8.77
CA PRO A 10 -24.51 -16.34 -9.06
C PRO A 10 -23.16 -16.37 -8.37
N GLY A 11 -22.13 -15.73 -8.97
CA GLY A 11 -20.79 -15.64 -8.42
C GLY A 11 -20.10 -16.99 -8.22
N THR A 12 -20.40 -17.98 -9.04
CA THR A 12 -19.91 -19.36 -8.85
C THR A 12 -19.14 -19.83 -10.07
N ARG A 13 -18.06 -20.56 -9.82
CA ARG A 13 -17.25 -21.22 -10.85
C ARG A 13 -17.81 -22.60 -11.13
N TYR A 14 -18.03 -22.90 -12.42
CA TYR A 14 -18.46 -24.19 -12.90
C TYR A 14 -17.45 -24.73 -13.91
N PHE A 15 -17.34 -26.08 -13.93
CA PHE A 15 -16.56 -26.78 -14.95
C PHE A 15 -17.48 -27.64 -15.78
N TYR A 16 -17.29 -27.66 -17.09
CA TYR A 16 -18.12 -28.43 -17.99
C TYR A 16 -17.31 -29.19 -19.03
N ARG A 17 -17.88 -30.28 -19.54
CA ARG A 17 -17.37 -31.07 -20.67
C ARG A 17 -18.54 -31.51 -21.54
N PHE A 18 -18.29 -31.64 -22.81
CA PHE A 18 -19.24 -32.27 -23.71
C PHE A 18 -19.01 -33.78 -23.70
N LYS A 19 -20.11 -34.54 -23.74
CA LYS A 19 -20.16 -35.99 -23.89
C LYS A 19 -20.93 -36.35 -25.14
N ALA A 20 -20.35 -37.15 -26.00
CA ALA A 20 -21.03 -37.77 -27.16
C ALA A 20 -21.11 -39.27 -26.94
N VAL A 21 -22.29 -39.84 -27.27
CA VAL A 21 -22.54 -41.29 -27.13
C VAL A 21 -23.18 -41.78 -28.42
N ASN A 22 -22.72 -42.95 -28.93
CA ASN A 22 -23.33 -43.66 -30.03
C ASN A 22 -23.20 -45.20 -29.78
N GLY A 23 -23.67 -45.99 -30.75
CA GLY A 23 -23.58 -47.47 -30.67
C GLY A 23 -22.14 -48.02 -30.61
N GLY A 24 -21.13 -47.22 -30.94
CA GLY A 24 -19.72 -47.58 -30.87
C GLY A 24 -19.03 -47.16 -29.57
N GLY A 25 -19.72 -46.41 -28.68
CA GLY A 25 -19.14 -46.03 -27.39
C GLY A 25 -19.41 -44.59 -26.98
N THR A 26 -18.61 -44.10 -26.02
CA THR A 26 -18.69 -42.77 -25.41
C THR A 26 -17.37 -42.04 -25.62
N ALA A 27 -17.47 -40.78 -26.06
CA ALA A 27 -16.35 -39.84 -26.15
C ALA A 27 -16.65 -38.57 -25.34
N TYR A 28 -15.62 -37.98 -24.79
CA TYR A 28 -15.68 -36.69 -24.09
C TYR A 28 -14.85 -35.65 -24.85
N SER A 29 -15.28 -34.38 -24.81
CA SER A 29 -14.41 -33.30 -25.22
C SER A 29 -13.12 -33.31 -24.38
N GLY A 30 -12.02 -32.77 -24.87
CA GLY A 30 -10.72 -32.73 -24.17
C GLY A 30 -10.79 -32.28 -22.72
N SER A 31 -9.92 -31.40 -22.26
CA SER A 31 -9.94 -30.87 -20.89
C SER A 31 -11.27 -30.21 -20.54
N ALA A 32 -11.68 -30.25 -19.29
CA ALA A 32 -12.82 -29.49 -18.79
C ALA A 32 -12.61 -27.99 -19.09
N ARG A 33 -13.69 -27.33 -19.53
CA ARG A 33 -13.73 -25.88 -19.67
C ARG A 33 -14.42 -25.25 -18.47
N GLU A 34 -14.10 -24.00 -18.23
CA GLU A 34 -14.59 -23.23 -17.10
C GLU A 34 -15.61 -22.18 -17.58
N LEU A 35 -16.60 -21.91 -16.77
CA LEU A 35 -17.44 -20.71 -16.83
C LEU A 35 -17.64 -20.16 -15.41
N VAL A 36 -17.83 -18.85 -15.31
CA VAL A 36 -18.13 -18.17 -14.04
C VAL A 36 -19.40 -17.36 -14.23
N THR A 37 -20.32 -17.48 -13.29
CA THR A 37 -21.56 -16.69 -13.27
C THR A 37 -21.32 -15.35 -12.59
N ILE A 38 -21.99 -14.29 -13.06
CA ILE A 38 -21.93 -12.96 -12.44
C ILE A 38 -22.68 -12.98 -11.10
N GLY A 39 -22.02 -12.53 -10.03
CA GLY A 39 -22.60 -12.29 -8.72
C GLY A 39 -22.92 -10.81 -8.50
N SER A 40 -23.28 -10.41 -7.29
CA SER A 40 -23.52 -9.01 -6.94
C SER A 40 -22.20 -8.25 -6.79
N PRO A 41 -22.16 -6.95 -7.15
CA PRO A 41 -21.05 -6.07 -6.79
C PRO A 41 -21.02 -5.81 -5.29
N ALA A 42 -19.93 -5.22 -4.79
CA ALA A 42 -19.85 -4.75 -3.41
C ALA A 42 -18.99 -3.48 -3.30
N VAL A 43 -19.34 -2.62 -2.36
CA VAL A 43 -18.68 -1.32 -2.14
C VAL A 43 -18.50 -1.02 -0.66
N SER A 44 -17.40 -0.34 -0.31
CA SER A 44 -17.20 0.22 1.02
C SER A 44 -16.99 1.73 0.94
N ALA A 45 -17.61 2.48 1.85
CA ALA A 45 -17.34 3.91 2.00
C ALA A 45 -15.93 4.12 2.58
N LYS A 46 -15.23 5.11 2.06
CA LYS A 46 -13.94 5.59 2.59
C LYS A 46 -14.11 6.99 3.17
N SER A 47 -13.21 7.40 4.03
CA SER A 47 -13.22 8.76 4.58
C SER A 47 -13.09 9.79 3.46
N VAL A 48 -13.70 10.96 3.67
CA VAL A 48 -13.54 12.10 2.76
C VAL A 48 -12.09 12.57 2.75
N THR A 49 -11.68 13.21 1.66
CA THR A 49 -10.35 13.83 1.52
C THR A 49 -10.50 15.26 1.00
N LYS A 50 -9.47 16.10 1.13
CA LYS A 50 -9.49 17.50 0.69
C LYS A 50 -10.66 18.29 1.29
N LEU A 51 -10.94 18.09 2.56
CA LEU A 51 -12.02 18.78 3.25
C LEU A 51 -11.67 20.27 3.41
N THR A 52 -12.57 21.15 2.96
CA THR A 52 -12.51 22.60 3.09
C THR A 52 -13.83 23.11 3.71
N GLU A 53 -14.00 24.41 3.80
CA GLU A 53 -15.23 25.02 4.33
C GLU A 53 -16.44 24.85 3.38
N ASP A 54 -16.21 24.59 2.10
CA ASP A 54 -17.26 24.55 1.05
C ASP A 54 -17.14 23.35 0.11
N SER A 55 -16.13 22.50 0.28
CA SER A 55 -15.89 21.38 -0.62
C SER A 55 -15.22 20.20 0.06
N THR A 56 -15.36 19.03 -0.54
CA THR A 56 -14.61 17.81 -0.16
C THR A 56 -14.61 16.81 -1.30
N THR A 57 -13.72 15.81 -1.22
CA THR A 57 -13.73 14.65 -2.12
C THR A 57 -14.35 13.45 -1.39
N LEU A 58 -15.46 12.96 -1.88
CA LEU A 58 -16.09 11.70 -1.44
C LEU A 58 -15.32 10.51 -2.02
N ASN A 59 -15.13 9.46 -1.24
CA ASN A 59 -14.36 8.29 -1.62
C ASN A 59 -15.15 7.00 -1.38
N ALA A 60 -15.11 6.09 -2.36
CA ALA A 60 -15.65 4.75 -2.30
C ALA A 60 -14.61 3.74 -2.78
N PHE A 61 -14.63 2.53 -2.26
CA PHE A 61 -13.78 1.45 -2.73
C PHE A 61 -14.66 0.29 -3.21
N VAL A 62 -14.61 0.00 -4.51
CA VAL A 62 -15.30 -1.16 -5.10
C VAL A 62 -14.54 -2.42 -4.67
N THR A 63 -15.18 -3.23 -3.83
CA THR A 63 -14.57 -4.44 -3.24
C THR A 63 -14.93 -5.71 -4.01
N SER A 64 -16.01 -5.67 -4.82
CA SER A 64 -16.39 -6.75 -5.72
C SER A 64 -17.07 -6.18 -6.98
N ILE A 65 -16.85 -6.84 -8.11
CA ILE A 65 -17.56 -6.62 -9.38
C ILE A 65 -18.33 -7.87 -9.81
N GLY A 66 -18.73 -8.69 -8.83
CA GLY A 66 -19.61 -9.83 -9.04
C GLY A 66 -18.96 -11.08 -9.63
N GLY A 67 -17.67 -11.09 -9.90
CA GLY A 67 -16.94 -12.27 -10.35
C GLY A 67 -16.56 -13.20 -9.20
N VAL A 68 -16.17 -14.43 -9.52
CA VAL A 68 -15.55 -15.33 -8.53
C VAL A 68 -14.14 -14.84 -8.25
N THR A 69 -13.93 -14.49 -7.01
CA THR A 69 -12.61 -14.17 -6.49
C THR A 69 -11.89 -15.47 -6.13
N TYR A 70 -10.83 -15.79 -6.83
CA TYR A 70 -9.93 -16.85 -6.42
C TYR A 70 -8.48 -16.39 -6.49
N THR A 71 -7.69 -16.92 -5.57
CA THR A 71 -6.26 -16.69 -5.52
C THR A 71 -5.56 -17.67 -6.46
N THR A 72 -4.91 -17.15 -7.52
CA THR A 72 -3.91 -17.93 -8.24
C THR A 72 -2.58 -17.78 -7.51
N GLY A 73 -2.06 -18.89 -7.04
CA GLY A 73 -0.87 -18.92 -6.17
C GLY A 73 -1.27 -19.00 -4.69
N SER A 74 -0.40 -19.56 -3.88
CA SER A 74 -0.60 -19.50 -2.44
C SER A 74 -0.57 -18.04 -2.00
N PRO A 75 -1.57 -17.57 -1.22
CA PRO A 75 -1.42 -16.29 -0.56
C PRO A 75 -0.10 -16.31 0.20
N MET A 76 0.61 -15.19 0.26
CA MET A 76 1.51 -15.00 1.38
C MET A 76 0.58 -15.07 2.59
N SER A 77 0.48 -16.25 3.19
CA SER A 77 -0.20 -16.42 4.46
C SER A 77 0.38 -15.34 5.38
N ALA A 78 -0.45 -14.73 6.21
CA ALA A 78 0.01 -13.87 7.29
C ALA A 78 1.06 -14.56 8.19
N THR A 79 1.36 -15.84 7.92
CA THR A 79 2.30 -16.68 8.65
C THR A 79 3.47 -17.21 7.80
N SER A 80 3.60 -16.88 6.50
CA SER A 80 4.68 -17.43 5.66
C SER A 80 5.38 -16.34 4.83
N PRO A 81 6.72 -16.32 4.81
CA PRO A 81 7.63 -17.06 5.68
C PRO A 81 7.59 -16.58 7.13
N SER A 82 7.95 -17.44 8.07
CA SER A 82 8.00 -17.10 9.49
C SER A 82 9.08 -16.05 9.80
N GLY A 83 8.87 -15.27 10.87
CA GLY A 83 9.86 -14.32 11.35
C GLY A 83 9.76 -12.91 10.76
N LEU A 84 8.67 -12.56 10.08
CA LEU A 84 8.42 -11.18 9.64
C LEU A 84 8.30 -10.27 10.87
N GLN A 85 9.14 -9.24 10.95
CA GLN A 85 9.23 -8.29 12.06
C GLN A 85 8.73 -6.90 11.70
N LEU A 86 8.88 -6.50 10.44
CA LEU A 86 8.45 -5.20 9.94
C LEU A 86 7.99 -5.35 8.48
N TRP A 87 6.89 -4.70 8.13
CA TRP A 87 6.42 -4.57 6.76
C TRP A 87 5.82 -3.18 6.54
N LEU A 88 6.57 -2.30 5.90
CA LEU A 88 6.14 -0.95 5.55
C LEU A 88 5.83 -0.89 4.05
N LYS A 89 4.67 -0.36 3.69
CA LYS A 89 4.20 -0.21 2.31
C LYS A 89 3.79 1.23 2.05
N ALA A 90 4.36 1.90 1.06
CA ALA A 90 4.03 3.29 0.75
C ALA A 90 2.66 3.46 0.09
N ASP A 91 2.15 2.41 -0.58
CA ASP A 91 0.82 2.38 -1.17
C ASP A 91 -0.30 2.17 -0.15
N GLU A 92 0.06 1.80 1.08
CA GLU A 92 -0.90 1.57 2.17
C GLU A 92 -0.25 1.87 3.51
N GLY A 93 -0.96 2.61 4.39
CA GLY A 93 -0.53 2.87 5.74
C GLY A 93 0.54 3.95 5.92
N ALA A 94 0.98 4.63 4.85
CA ALA A 94 1.81 5.82 4.95
C ALA A 94 0.93 7.07 4.92
N ASP A 95 0.96 7.88 5.97
CA ASP A 95 0.14 9.10 6.08
C ASP A 95 0.79 10.36 5.51
N GLY A 96 1.96 10.20 4.89
CA GLY A 96 2.68 11.30 4.23
C GLY A 96 3.44 12.23 5.17
N GLY A 97 3.46 11.98 6.48
CA GLY A 97 4.12 12.92 7.37
C GLY A 97 4.59 12.42 8.72
N THR A 98 3.82 11.61 9.44
CA THR A 98 4.13 11.30 10.83
C THR A 98 4.29 9.82 11.15
N ASN A 99 3.45 8.97 10.56
CA ASN A 99 3.44 7.55 10.86
C ASN A 99 3.43 6.70 9.60
N TRP A 100 4.06 5.54 9.67
CA TRP A 100 3.99 4.52 8.64
C TRP A 100 3.64 3.18 9.29
N ILE A 101 2.44 2.69 8.99
CA ILE A 101 1.86 1.50 9.65
C ILE A 101 2.67 0.26 9.28
N ASP A 102 3.00 -0.54 10.30
CA ASP A 102 3.59 -1.86 10.14
C ASP A 102 2.50 -2.92 9.88
N PHE A 103 2.62 -3.61 8.76
CA PHE A 103 1.72 -4.69 8.35
C PHE A 103 2.24 -6.10 8.70
N SER A 104 3.34 -6.21 9.45
CA SER A 104 3.87 -7.50 9.91
C SER A 104 3.00 -8.17 10.99
N GLY A 105 2.14 -7.39 11.65
CA GLY A 105 1.38 -7.82 12.82
C GLY A 105 2.17 -7.72 14.13
N GLN A 106 3.43 -7.21 14.11
CA GLN A 106 4.25 -7.04 15.30
C GLN A 106 4.08 -5.66 15.97
N GLY A 107 3.40 -4.72 15.30
CA GLY A 107 3.17 -3.37 15.83
C GLY A 107 4.40 -2.46 15.81
N ASN A 108 5.40 -2.75 14.99
CA ASN A 108 6.62 -1.96 14.83
C ASN A 108 6.42 -0.76 13.89
N HIS A 109 5.35 0.02 14.10
CA HIS A 109 5.05 1.20 13.30
C HIS A 109 6.25 2.13 13.22
N ALA A 110 6.46 2.74 12.05
CA ALA A 110 7.57 3.67 11.87
C ALA A 110 7.11 5.12 12.02
N THR A 111 7.92 5.92 12.72
CA THR A 111 7.68 7.35 12.97
C THR A 111 8.61 8.18 12.09
N ALA A 112 8.05 9.16 11.39
CA ALA A 112 8.79 10.06 10.52
C ALA A 112 9.57 11.13 11.32
N HIS A 113 10.75 11.46 10.83
CA HIS A 113 11.58 12.58 11.30
C HIS A 113 11.98 13.42 10.09
N GLY A 114 12.02 14.75 10.24
CA GLY A 114 12.46 15.68 9.19
C GLY A 114 11.59 15.68 7.94
N SER A 115 10.31 15.30 8.06
CA SER A 115 9.28 15.41 7.02
C SER A 115 9.63 14.75 5.69
N PRO A 116 9.84 13.43 5.62
CA PRO A 116 9.82 12.70 4.36
C PRO A 116 8.44 12.87 3.70
N THR A 117 8.37 12.77 2.36
CA THR A 117 7.13 13.06 1.63
C THR A 117 6.58 11.84 0.91
N LEU A 118 5.29 11.57 1.07
CA LEU A 118 4.59 10.58 0.26
C LEU A 118 4.34 11.17 -1.14
N THR A 119 4.98 10.61 -2.16
CA THR A 119 4.90 11.09 -3.55
C THR A 119 3.98 10.19 -4.34
N ALA A 120 2.82 10.71 -4.72
CA ALA A 120 1.79 9.95 -5.46
C ALA A 120 2.26 9.61 -6.89
N GLY A 121 1.79 8.44 -7.39
CA GLY A 121 1.97 8.02 -8.78
C GLY A 121 3.42 7.78 -9.22
N ALA A 122 4.37 7.68 -8.31
CA ALA A 122 5.80 7.68 -8.62
C ALA A 122 6.32 6.35 -9.17
N LEU A 123 5.71 5.22 -8.81
CA LEU A 123 6.09 3.89 -9.29
C LEU A 123 4.84 3.06 -9.58
N ASN A 124 4.68 2.62 -10.83
CA ASN A 124 3.52 1.82 -11.28
C ASN A 124 2.16 2.44 -10.88
N GLY A 125 2.05 3.77 -10.94
CA GLY A 125 0.85 4.51 -10.51
C GLY A 125 0.64 4.60 -9.00
N MET A 126 1.48 3.95 -8.19
CA MET A 126 1.42 3.92 -6.73
C MET A 126 2.35 4.96 -6.10
N PRO A 127 2.07 5.40 -4.85
CA PRO A 127 2.93 6.33 -4.14
C PRO A 127 4.22 5.67 -3.63
N VAL A 128 5.23 6.50 -3.38
CA VAL A 128 6.48 6.11 -2.71
C VAL A 128 6.82 7.12 -1.61
N MET A 129 7.51 6.69 -0.57
CA MET A 129 8.08 7.59 0.43
C MET A 129 9.37 8.18 -0.10
N ARG A 130 9.42 9.51 -0.25
CA ARG A 130 10.56 10.26 -0.79
C ARG A 130 11.35 10.95 0.30
N TYR A 131 12.67 10.81 0.19
CA TYR A 131 13.66 11.44 1.07
C TYR A 131 14.52 12.41 0.26
N ALA A 132 14.63 13.65 0.74
CA ALA A 132 15.34 14.71 0.04
C ALA A 132 16.87 14.70 0.26
N GLY A 133 17.35 13.86 1.15
CA GLY A 133 18.77 13.82 1.55
C GLY A 133 19.16 14.95 2.51
N VAL A 134 18.23 15.41 3.32
CA VAL A 134 18.45 16.44 4.37
C VAL A 134 18.74 15.75 5.70
N ASP A 135 19.63 16.32 6.49
CA ASP A 135 19.95 15.78 7.81
C ASP A 135 18.70 15.71 8.69
N GLY A 136 18.59 14.61 9.43
CA GLY A 136 17.45 14.36 10.30
C GLY A 136 16.18 13.85 9.60
N GLN A 137 16.19 13.66 8.28
CA GLN A 137 15.03 13.11 7.56
C GLN A 137 15.12 11.58 7.46
N TYR A 138 14.36 10.85 8.25
CA TYR A 138 14.35 9.38 8.31
C TYR A 138 13.05 8.85 8.94
N HIS A 139 12.85 7.53 8.94
CA HIS A 139 11.83 6.87 9.76
C HIS A 139 12.49 5.98 10.81
N SER A 140 12.06 6.13 12.08
CA SER A 140 12.46 5.24 13.18
C SER A 140 11.37 4.21 13.45
N PHE A 141 11.78 3.02 13.90
CA PHE A 141 10.92 1.92 14.33
C PHE A 141 11.57 1.21 15.54
N THR A 142 10.86 0.26 16.14
CA THR A 142 11.37 -0.52 17.27
C THR A 142 12.71 -1.15 16.94
N ASN A 143 13.71 -1.02 17.83
CA ASN A 143 15.03 -1.60 17.63
C ASN A 143 14.96 -3.13 17.51
N MET A 144 15.48 -3.67 16.41
CA MET A 144 15.53 -5.11 16.11
C MET A 144 16.97 -5.56 16.12
N THR A 145 17.30 -6.54 16.96
CA THR A 145 18.67 -7.06 17.14
C THR A 145 18.91 -8.43 16.50
N ASN A 146 17.89 -8.98 15.85
CA ASN A 146 17.90 -10.34 15.30
C ASN A 146 17.59 -10.40 13.79
N ILE A 147 17.87 -9.32 13.06
CA ILE A 147 17.57 -9.22 11.63
C ILE A 147 18.44 -10.22 10.83
N ARG A 148 17.80 -10.98 9.94
CA ARG A 148 18.46 -12.00 9.12
C ARG A 148 18.18 -11.88 7.62
N THR A 149 16.98 -11.41 7.23
CA THR A 149 16.65 -11.19 5.81
C THR A 149 15.88 -9.88 5.65
N ILE A 150 16.23 -9.12 4.63
CA ILE A 150 15.65 -7.80 4.38
C ILE A 150 15.34 -7.68 2.88
N PHE A 151 14.20 -7.02 2.56
CA PHE A 151 13.84 -6.63 1.20
C PHE A 151 13.52 -5.14 1.18
N TRP A 152 13.98 -4.48 0.14
CA TRP A 152 13.64 -3.09 -0.18
C TRP A 152 13.13 -3.01 -1.63
N VAL A 153 12.11 -2.21 -1.84
CA VAL A 153 11.80 -1.67 -3.17
C VAL A 153 12.15 -0.21 -3.13
N LEU A 154 13.22 0.17 -3.79
CA LEU A 154 13.78 1.50 -3.67
C LEU A 154 14.45 2.00 -4.95
N LYS A 155 14.70 3.31 -4.96
CA LYS A 155 15.58 3.99 -5.91
C LYS A 155 16.50 4.93 -5.12
N ASP A 156 17.82 4.74 -5.21
CA ASP A 156 18.81 5.64 -4.59
C ASP A 156 19.13 6.79 -5.55
N THR A 157 19.25 8.00 -5.02
CA THR A 157 19.92 9.11 -5.72
C THR A 157 21.27 9.29 -5.03
N PRO A 158 22.39 8.98 -5.70
CA PRO A 158 23.69 8.86 -5.07
C PRO A 158 24.08 10.09 -4.23
N THR A 159 24.31 9.87 -2.95
CA THR A 159 24.94 10.80 -2.03
C THR A 159 26.08 10.09 -1.30
N ARG A 160 26.97 10.86 -0.70
CA ARG A 160 28.01 10.27 0.13
C ARG A 160 27.40 9.65 1.38
N PHE A 161 27.63 8.35 1.64
CA PHE A 161 27.17 7.62 2.81
C PHE A 161 25.64 7.48 2.97
N SER A 162 24.91 7.24 1.89
CA SER A 162 23.49 6.90 1.89
C SER A 162 23.24 5.50 2.48
N SER A 163 22.85 5.40 3.76
CA SER A 163 22.60 4.13 4.47
C SER A 163 21.21 3.57 4.18
N LEU A 164 20.98 2.28 4.06
CA LEU A 164 19.66 1.66 3.84
C LEU A 164 18.92 1.27 5.12
N LEU A 165 19.63 0.96 6.18
CA LEU A 165 19.14 0.80 7.54
C LEU A 165 20.24 1.27 8.51
N GLY A 166 19.84 1.69 9.69
CA GLY A 166 20.74 2.12 10.73
C GLY A 166 20.16 1.97 12.12
N ASP A 167 20.95 2.34 13.09
CA ASP A 167 20.57 2.52 14.49
C ASP A 167 21.44 3.58 15.15
N ASN A 168 21.22 3.85 16.43
CA ASN A 168 21.96 4.86 17.16
C ASN A 168 23.33 4.37 17.70
N ASN A 169 23.58 3.06 17.69
CA ASN A 169 24.73 2.46 18.39
C ASN A 169 25.67 1.70 17.45
N THR A 170 25.14 1.06 16.42
CA THR A 170 25.90 0.19 15.52
C THR A 170 25.88 0.70 14.08
N TYR A 171 26.73 0.13 13.23
CA TYR A 171 26.77 0.47 11.81
C TYR A 171 26.88 -0.79 10.94
N HIS A 172 26.02 -1.76 11.22
CA HIS A 172 26.03 -3.03 10.50
C HIS A 172 25.96 -2.87 8.96
N LEU A 173 25.16 -1.93 8.47
CA LEU A 173 24.95 -1.67 7.06
C LEU A 173 25.63 -0.36 6.58
N HIS A 174 26.81 -0.05 7.09
CA HIS A 174 27.51 1.18 6.76
C HIS A 174 27.88 1.25 5.27
N PRO A 175 27.41 2.27 4.53
CA PRO A 175 27.73 2.42 3.11
C PRO A 175 29.07 3.12 2.90
N GLU A 176 29.54 3.12 1.65
CA GLU A 176 30.69 3.93 1.23
C GLU A 176 30.39 4.58 -0.12
N ASN A 177 30.32 5.90 -0.15
CA ASN A 177 29.86 6.63 -1.31
C ASN A 177 28.47 6.13 -1.77
N ASN A 178 28.29 5.83 -3.05
CA ASN A 178 27.07 5.23 -3.60
C ASN A 178 27.06 3.69 -3.57
N ARG A 179 28.11 3.03 -3.01
CA ARG A 179 28.14 1.57 -2.84
C ARG A 179 27.21 1.10 -1.75
N PHE A 180 26.81 -0.16 -1.80
CA PHE A 180 26.03 -0.76 -0.75
C PHE A 180 26.77 -0.74 0.59
N TRP A 181 28.03 -1.21 0.60
CA TRP A 181 28.80 -1.46 1.83
C TRP A 181 30.19 -0.84 1.80
N SER A 182 30.63 -0.38 2.95
CA SER A 182 32.04 -0.05 3.21
C SER A 182 32.84 -1.32 3.51
N ASN A 183 33.99 -1.47 2.85
CA ASN A 183 34.87 -2.59 3.18
C ASN A 183 35.40 -2.53 4.60
N ALA A 184 35.70 -1.33 5.13
CA ALA A 184 36.29 -1.13 6.42
C ALA A 184 35.28 -1.19 7.59
N HIS A 185 34.04 -0.70 7.36
CA HIS A 185 33.13 -0.40 8.48
C HIS A 185 31.87 -1.28 8.51
N THR A 186 31.45 -1.89 7.40
CA THR A 186 30.27 -2.77 7.38
C THR A 186 30.58 -4.09 8.09
N SER A 187 29.62 -4.59 8.86
CA SER A 187 29.78 -5.87 9.58
C SER A 187 30.04 -7.04 8.64
N ALA A 188 30.78 -8.04 9.13
CA ALA A 188 31.06 -9.26 8.38
C ALA A 188 29.76 -10.00 8.01
N ASN A 189 28.75 -9.99 8.88
CA ASN A 189 27.46 -10.62 8.64
C ASN A 189 26.73 -10.05 7.42
N VAL A 190 26.91 -8.77 7.13
CA VAL A 190 26.36 -8.10 5.95
C VAL A 190 27.24 -8.30 4.72
N LYS A 191 28.57 -8.07 4.86
CA LYS A 191 29.50 -8.19 3.71
C LYS A 191 29.54 -9.59 3.13
N ASN A 192 29.45 -10.61 3.96
CA ASN A 192 29.47 -12.03 3.57
C ASN A 192 28.05 -12.58 3.33
N GLY A 193 27.04 -11.74 3.47
CA GLY A 193 25.64 -12.09 3.19
C GLY A 193 25.36 -12.23 1.68
N ALA A 194 24.23 -12.84 1.38
CA ALA A 194 23.73 -12.94 0.02
C ALA A 194 22.94 -11.68 -0.33
N LEU A 195 23.53 -10.81 -1.16
CA LEU A 195 22.91 -9.61 -1.72
C LEU A 195 22.43 -9.90 -3.14
N ALA A 196 21.20 -9.49 -3.46
CA ALA A 196 20.69 -9.52 -4.83
C ALA A 196 19.99 -8.19 -5.19
N VAL A 197 19.98 -7.86 -6.48
CA VAL A 197 19.24 -6.74 -7.06
C VAL A 197 18.44 -7.26 -8.23
N ASN A 198 17.13 -7.08 -8.21
CA ASN A 198 16.21 -7.59 -9.21
C ASN A 198 16.41 -9.10 -9.49
N GLY A 199 16.68 -9.88 -8.44
CA GLY A 199 16.94 -11.29 -8.53
C GLY A 199 18.33 -11.69 -9.05
N VAL A 200 19.18 -10.77 -9.50
CA VAL A 200 20.60 -11.04 -9.82
C VAL A 200 21.34 -11.28 -8.51
N THR A 201 21.81 -12.51 -8.31
CA THR A 201 22.52 -12.94 -7.08
C THR A 201 24.04 -12.78 -7.18
N GLY A 202 24.74 -12.96 -6.05
CA GLY A 202 26.20 -12.92 -6.00
C GLY A 202 26.80 -11.50 -6.11
N ILE A 203 25.99 -10.49 -5.85
CA ILE A 203 26.42 -9.10 -5.87
C ILE A 203 27.36 -8.84 -4.70
N ASN A 204 28.58 -8.36 -5.01
CA ASN A 204 29.51 -7.89 -4.01
C ASN A 204 29.17 -6.44 -3.64
N GLY A 205 28.50 -6.24 -2.53
CA GLY A 205 28.04 -4.92 -2.10
C GLY A 205 29.16 -3.91 -1.76
N VAL A 206 30.39 -4.37 -1.52
CA VAL A 206 31.56 -3.49 -1.34
C VAL A 206 31.99 -2.85 -2.66
N ASN A 207 31.77 -3.55 -3.78
CA ASN A 207 32.19 -3.10 -5.11
C ASN A 207 31.04 -2.61 -5.98
N SER A 208 29.79 -2.85 -5.56
CA SER A 208 28.59 -2.53 -6.35
C SER A 208 27.88 -1.31 -5.81
N ASN A 209 27.38 -0.47 -6.70
CA ASN A 209 26.59 0.70 -6.37
C ASN A 209 25.14 0.30 -6.07
N LYS A 210 24.48 1.08 -5.20
CA LYS A 210 23.03 1.02 -5.02
C LYS A 210 22.31 1.41 -6.32
N PRO A 211 21.11 0.86 -6.59
CA PRO A 211 20.39 1.11 -7.82
C PRO A 211 19.88 2.55 -7.89
N THR A 212 20.10 3.20 -9.04
CA THR A 212 19.57 4.54 -9.34
C THR A 212 18.25 4.52 -10.10
N THR A 213 17.75 3.35 -10.43
CA THR A 213 16.39 3.07 -10.90
C THR A 213 15.65 2.27 -9.83
N TYR A 214 14.32 2.28 -9.85
CA TYR A 214 13.56 1.45 -8.93
C TYR A 214 13.94 -0.01 -9.10
N SER A 215 14.23 -0.66 -7.99
CA SER A 215 14.70 -2.05 -7.97
C SER A 215 14.24 -2.76 -6.71
N VAL A 216 14.05 -4.06 -6.82
CA VAL A 216 13.91 -4.96 -5.68
C VAL A 216 15.32 -5.34 -5.23
N VAL A 217 15.65 -5.03 -3.99
CA VAL A 217 16.92 -5.40 -3.34
C VAL A 217 16.62 -6.38 -2.23
N SER A 218 17.35 -7.48 -2.17
CA SER A 218 17.28 -8.44 -1.07
C SER A 218 18.65 -8.69 -0.45
N LEU A 219 18.68 -8.85 0.87
CA LEU A 219 19.88 -9.20 1.63
C LEU A 219 19.54 -10.29 2.65
N ARG A 220 20.23 -11.42 2.59
CA ARG A 220 20.25 -12.42 3.67
C ARG A 220 21.61 -12.39 4.33
N THR A 221 21.66 -12.05 5.62
CA THR A 221 22.88 -11.95 6.41
C THR A 221 23.38 -13.31 6.89
N THR A 222 24.69 -13.44 7.19
CA THR A 222 25.26 -14.69 7.73
C THR A 222 25.05 -14.85 9.24
N GLY A 223 24.71 -13.76 9.93
CA GLY A 223 24.38 -13.72 11.36
C GLY A 223 23.47 -12.54 11.66
N ASN A 224 23.01 -12.45 12.90
CA ASN A 224 22.14 -11.35 13.32
C ASN A 224 22.78 -9.99 13.11
N ILE A 225 21.97 -9.03 12.70
CA ILE A 225 22.31 -7.61 12.66
C ILE A 225 21.21 -6.79 13.34
N GLU A 226 21.49 -5.53 13.57
CA GLU A 226 20.64 -4.61 14.31
C GLU A 226 20.26 -3.40 13.47
N ALA A 227 19.02 -2.93 13.61
CA ALA A 227 18.54 -1.67 13.08
C ALA A 227 17.31 -1.18 13.84
N SER A 228 17.17 0.15 13.94
CA SER A 228 16.03 0.85 14.56
C SER A 228 15.45 1.93 13.63
N ASN A 229 15.98 2.08 12.44
CA ASN A 229 15.50 3.08 11.50
C ASN A 229 15.79 2.70 10.04
N PHE A 230 14.97 3.18 9.15
CA PHE A 230 15.31 3.46 7.78
C PHE A 230 15.71 4.92 7.79
N TYR A 231 16.89 5.18 8.00
CA TYR A 231 18.08 5.45 7.29
C TYR A 231 18.81 6.62 7.92
N ASN A 232 19.01 6.47 9.20
CA ASN A 232 19.89 7.35 9.97
C ASN A 232 21.11 6.57 10.45
N ASP A 233 22.31 7.00 10.10
CA ASP A 233 23.54 6.38 10.58
C ASP A 233 23.98 7.09 11.86
N ARG A 234 23.54 6.62 13.02
CA ARG A 234 23.96 7.07 14.35
C ARG A 234 23.84 8.59 14.56
N SER A 235 22.84 9.22 13.93
CA SER A 235 22.63 10.68 13.97
C SER A 235 23.84 11.51 13.52
N ILE A 236 24.71 10.97 12.65
CA ILE A 236 25.86 11.70 12.10
C ILE A 236 25.41 12.51 10.89
N GLY A 237 25.60 13.84 10.96
CA GLY A 237 25.24 14.76 9.87
C GLY A 237 25.96 14.44 8.55
N GLY A 238 25.30 14.74 7.42
CA GLY A 238 25.79 14.47 6.06
C GLY A 238 25.74 12.99 5.64
N ARG A 239 25.11 12.13 6.45
CA ARG A 239 24.92 10.71 6.16
C ARG A 239 23.43 10.42 5.96
N THR A 240 22.89 10.97 4.92
CA THR A 240 21.47 10.95 4.66
C THR A 240 21.18 10.27 3.34
N PHE A 241 20.07 9.56 3.21
CA PHE A 241 19.60 8.99 1.95
C PHE A 241 18.91 10.06 1.10
N LYS A 242 19.06 10.02 -0.12
CA LYS A 242 18.29 10.76 -1.08
C LYS A 242 17.71 9.76 -2.08
N GLY A 243 16.40 9.68 -2.16
CA GLY A 243 15.77 8.71 -3.04
C GLY A 243 14.37 8.35 -2.59
N ASP A 244 13.88 7.24 -3.10
CA ASP A 244 12.52 6.78 -2.88
C ASP A 244 12.52 5.37 -2.28
N LEU A 245 11.64 5.14 -1.30
CA LEU A 245 11.34 3.82 -0.74
C LEU A 245 9.86 3.50 -0.97
N ALA A 246 9.59 2.43 -1.71
CA ALA A 246 8.24 1.96 -1.97
C ALA A 246 7.78 0.91 -0.95
N GLU A 247 8.67 -0.01 -0.57
CA GLU A 247 8.34 -1.08 0.38
C GLU A 247 9.59 -1.57 1.11
N LEU A 248 9.42 -1.94 2.39
CA LEU A 248 10.46 -2.50 3.25
C LEU A 248 9.91 -3.69 4.02
N LEU A 249 10.59 -4.84 3.95
CA LEU A 249 10.31 -6.02 4.78
C LEU A 249 11.56 -6.43 5.56
N ILE A 250 11.40 -6.74 6.84
CA ILE A 250 12.48 -7.23 7.71
C ILE A 250 12.05 -8.54 8.38
N TYR A 251 12.90 -9.54 8.28
CA TYR A 251 12.70 -10.86 8.89
C TYR A 251 13.81 -11.19 9.89
N SER A 252 13.43 -11.81 11.01
CA SER A 252 14.37 -12.39 11.96
C SER A 252 14.89 -13.77 11.56
N THR A 253 14.40 -14.33 10.46
CA THR A 253 14.77 -15.63 9.91
C THR A 253 15.65 -15.46 8.67
N ALA A 254 16.70 -16.28 8.56
CA ALA A 254 17.45 -16.46 7.32
C ALA A 254 16.59 -17.29 6.35
N LEU A 255 15.87 -16.61 5.47
CA LEU A 255 14.93 -17.24 4.54
C LEU A 255 15.65 -18.15 3.54
N ALA A 256 14.98 -19.23 3.14
CA ALA A 256 15.46 -20.10 2.07
C ALA A 256 15.46 -19.37 0.71
N ASP A 257 16.27 -19.82 -0.24
CA ASP A 257 16.38 -19.20 -1.56
C ASP A 257 15.03 -19.17 -2.30
N SER A 258 14.22 -20.22 -2.17
CA SER A 258 12.87 -20.28 -2.74
C SER A 258 11.92 -19.23 -2.14
N GLU A 259 12.03 -18.96 -0.84
CA GLU A 259 11.24 -17.94 -0.14
C GLU A 259 11.68 -16.52 -0.58
N ILE A 260 13.01 -16.30 -0.70
CA ILE A 260 13.56 -15.05 -1.21
C ILE A 260 13.06 -14.78 -2.62
N ARG A 261 13.16 -15.76 -3.53
CA ARG A 261 12.68 -15.63 -4.91
C ARG A 261 11.17 -15.36 -4.98
N ALA A 262 10.38 -16.01 -4.14
CA ALA A 262 8.94 -15.77 -4.08
C ALA A 262 8.61 -14.33 -3.65
N ILE A 263 9.34 -13.77 -2.67
CA ILE A 263 9.15 -12.40 -2.20
C ILE A 263 9.66 -11.40 -3.24
N GLU A 264 10.85 -11.58 -3.82
CA GLU A 264 11.37 -10.76 -4.90
C GLU A 264 10.38 -10.66 -6.07
N GLY A 265 9.84 -11.80 -6.50
CA GLY A 265 8.83 -11.85 -7.56
C GLY A 265 7.55 -11.10 -7.19
N ARG A 266 7.04 -11.28 -5.97
CA ARG A 266 5.83 -10.57 -5.50
C ARG A 266 6.01 -9.06 -5.48
N LEU A 267 7.15 -8.60 -4.95
CA LEU A 267 7.48 -7.18 -4.93
C LEU A 267 7.62 -6.62 -6.33
N ALA A 268 8.33 -7.33 -7.21
CA ALA A 268 8.52 -6.91 -8.59
C ALA A 268 7.18 -6.78 -9.35
N TRP A 269 6.29 -7.76 -9.25
CA TRP A 269 4.98 -7.71 -9.89
C TRP A 269 4.07 -6.63 -9.30
N LYS A 270 4.07 -6.45 -7.99
CA LYS A 270 3.31 -5.39 -7.34
C LYS A 270 3.74 -4.01 -7.86
N TRP A 271 5.03 -3.77 -7.91
CA TRP A 271 5.59 -2.46 -8.22
C TRP A 271 5.90 -2.24 -9.71
N GLY A 272 5.51 -3.18 -10.60
CA GLY A 272 5.71 -3.06 -12.05
C GLY A 272 7.16 -3.27 -12.50
N LEU A 273 7.97 -3.95 -11.69
CA LEU A 273 9.41 -4.19 -11.90
C LEU A 273 9.72 -5.61 -12.42
N GLN A 274 8.70 -6.41 -12.75
CA GLN A 274 8.91 -7.80 -13.20
C GLN A 274 9.76 -7.90 -14.47
N GLY A 275 9.68 -6.90 -15.35
CA GLY A 275 10.52 -6.82 -16.55
C GLY A 275 12.01 -6.68 -16.25
N ASP A 276 12.37 -6.11 -15.08
CA ASP A 276 13.74 -5.88 -14.64
C ASP A 276 14.34 -7.08 -13.91
N LEU A 277 13.52 -8.09 -13.55
CA LEU A 277 14.02 -9.30 -12.90
C LEU A 277 15.01 -10.04 -13.80
N ASP A 278 16.00 -10.70 -13.17
CA ASP A 278 16.97 -11.56 -13.86
C ASP A 278 16.27 -12.55 -14.80
N ALA A 279 16.89 -12.81 -15.96
CA ALA A 279 16.30 -13.69 -16.97
C ALA A 279 16.00 -15.12 -16.46
N GLY A 280 16.77 -15.60 -15.48
CA GLY A 280 16.56 -16.90 -14.81
C GLY A 280 15.62 -16.82 -13.59
N HIS A 281 15.03 -15.67 -13.29
CA HIS A 281 14.16 -15.55 -12.13
C HIS A 281 12.83 -16.30 -12.35
N PRO A 282 12.40 -17.19 -11.42
CA PRO A 282 11.23 -18.04 -11.63
C PRO A 282 9.91 -17.28 -11.78
N HIS A 283 9.89 -16.02 -11.34
CA HIS A 283 8.71 -15.16 -11.38
C HIS A 283 8.84 -13.99 -12.36
N LYS A 284 9.78 -14.01 -13.30
CA LYS A 284 9.91 -12.96 -14.32
C LYS A 284 8.65 -12.87 -15.19
N ASP A 285 8.19 -14.03 -15.67
CA ASP A 285 7.06 -14.13 -16.59
C ASP A 285 5.79 -14.72 -15.93
N THR A 286 5.88 -15.07 -14.64
CA THR A 286 4.77 -15.67 -13.89
C THR A 286 4.53 -14.90 -12.61
N ASN A 287 3.39 -14.21 -12.52
CA ASN A 287 3.01 -13.44 -11.34
C ASN A 287 2.79 -14.35 -10.12
N PRO A 288 3.64 -14.26 -9.07
CA PRO A 288 3.48 -15.06 -7.86
C PRO A 288 2.49 -14.41 -6.87
N ASN A 289 2.11 -13.16 -7.11
CA ASN A 289 1.09 -12.55 -6.29
C ASN A 289 -0.21 -13.33 -6.45
N PRO A 290 -0.91 -13.64 -5.34
CA PRO A 290 -2.26 -14.10 -5.45
C PRO A 290 -3.03 -12.99 -6.17
N GLN A 291 -3.26 -13.20 -7.46
CA GLN A 291 -4.16 -12.33 -8.19
C GLN A 291 -5.57 -12.63 -7.68
N LEU A 292 -6.22 -11.62 -7.11
CA LEU A 292 -7.66 -11.60 -7.15
C LEU A 292 -8.07 -11.56 -8.63
N ILE A 293 -8.15 -12.74 -9.24
CA ILE A 293 -8.75 -12.83 -10.56
C ILE A 293 -10.26 -12.82 -10.34
N ASN A 294 -10.86 -11.70 -10.65
CA ASN A 294 -12.30 -11.59 -10.71
C ASN A 294 -12.75 -12.05 -12.11
N GLN A 295 -12.86 -13.36 -12.30
CA GLN A 295 -13.39 -13.91 -13.55
C GLN A 295 -14.90 -13.84 -13.54
N GLY A 296 -15.48 -13.36 -14.66
CA GLY A 296 -16.91 -13.24 -14.84
C GLY A 296 -17.54 -12.04 -14.14
N GLY A 297 -16.73 -11.16 -13.53
CA GLY A 297 -17.22 -9.89 -13.02
C GLY A 297 -17.47 -8.87 -14.12
N GLU A 298 -18.40 -7.97 -13.89
CA GLU A 298 -18.77 -6.87 -14.77
C GLU A 298 -18.37 -5.55 -14.11
N PRO A 299 -17.62 -4.65 -14.79
CA PRO A 299 -17.35 -3.32 -14.26
C PRO A 299 -18.65 -2.61 -13.90
N ALA A 300 -18.67 -1.97 -12.74
CA ALA A 300 -19.87 -1.43 -12.13
C ALA A 300 -19.95 0.10 -12.23
N ALA A 301 -21.15 0.65 -12.34
CA ALA A 301 -21.40 2.07 -12.14
C ALA A 301 -21.29 2.39 -10.65
N VAL A 302 -20.61 3.49 -10.30
CA VAL A 302 -20.49 3.99 -8.94
C VAL A 302 -21.22 5.33 -8.83
N SER A 303 -22.12 5.43 -7.85
CA SER A 303 -22.85 6.66 -7.54
C SER A 303 -22.56 7.08 -6.12
N PHE A 304 -22.35 8.39 -5.90
CA PHE A 304 -22.27 9.01 -4.59
C PHE A 304 -23.58 9.74 -4.29
N TYR A 305 -23.98 9.71 -3.02
CA TYR A 305 -25.16 10.37 -2.49
C TYR A 305 -24.75 11.14 -1.24
N TRP A 306 -25.25 12.38 -1.08
CA TRP A 306 -24.96 13.20 0.09
C TRP A 306 -26.09 14.19 0.40
N GLY A 307 -26.13 14.69 1.63
CA GLY A 307 -27.09 15.66 2.12
C GLY A 307 -26.82 16.04 3.57
N ASP A 308 -27.54 17.01 4.09
CA ASP A 308 -27.51 17.40 5.51
C ASP A 308 -28.36 16.48 6.41
N ASP A 309 -29.16 15.61 5.80
CA ASP A 309 -29.89 14.53 6.46
C ASP A 309 -29.30 13.15 6.14
N ASN A 310 -29.45 12.19 7.10
CA ASN A 310 -29.06 10.81 6.88
C ASN A 310 -30.09 10.08 6.00
N GLY A 311 -29.82 10.05 4.72
CA GLY A 311 -30.67 9.43 3.70
C GLY A 311 -30.73 7.92 3.70
N THR A 312 -29.96 7.22 4.54
CA THR A 312 -29.82 5.75 4.58
C THR A 312 -29.43 5.12 3.22
N ALA A 313 -29.51 3.83 3.06
CA ALA A 313 -29.29 3.14 1.77
C ALA A 313 -30.55 3.21 0.88
N ASN A 314 -30.99 4.42 0.55
CA ASN A 314 -32.16 4.67 -0.28
C ASN A 314 -31.95 5.92 -1.13
N GLY A 315 -31.70 5.76 -2.41
CA GLY A 315 -31.38 6.85 -3.35
C GLY A 315 -32.44 7.96 -3.49
N ASN A 316 -33.63 7.80 -2.92
CA ASN A 316 -34.74 8.75 -3.11
C ASN A 316 -34.83 9.84 -2.03
N ILE A 317 -34.06 9.75 -0.97
CA ILE A 317 -34.13 10.68 0.18
C ILE A 317 -32.83 11.44 0.45
N TRP A 318 -31.89 11.41 -0.49
CA TRP A 318 -30.67 12.20 -0.45
C TRP A 318 -30.86 13.52 -1.22
N ASP A 319 -30.34 14.61 -0.70
CA ASP A 319 -30.45 15.94 -1.31
C ASP A 319 -29.76 16.02 -2.66
N SER A 320 -28.66 15.28 -2.80
CA SER A 320 -27.83 15.30 -3.98
C SER A 320 -27.24 13.93 -4.28
N ASN A 321 -27.00 13.68 -5.55
CA ASN A 321 -26.30 12.49 -6.00
C ASN A 321 -25.55 12.75 -7.32
N VAL A 322 -24.59 11.88 -7.59
CA VAL A 322 -23.87 11.83 -8.86
C VAL A 322 -23.46 10.41 -9.18
N THR A 323 -23.62 10.00 -10.41
CA THR A 323 -23.00 8.77 -10.93
C THR A 323 -21.71 9.16 -11.65
N THR A 324 -20.59 8.56 -11.24
CA THR A 324 -19.31 8.81 -11.89
C THR A 324 -19.31 8.33 -13.34
N PRO A 325 -18.65 9.05 -14.27
CA PRO A 325 -18.63 8.66 -15.68
C PRO A 325 -18.01 7.27 -15.88
N GLY A 326 -18.63 6.48 -16.77
CA GLY A 326 -18.13 5.14 -17.12
C GLY A 326 -18.45 4.07 -16.09
N THR A 327 -17.77 2.95 -16.22
CA THR A 327 -17.83 1.81 -15.30
C THR A 327 -16.47 1.56 -14.65
N HIS A 328 -16.49 1.08 -13.43
CA HIS A 328 -15.30 0.93 -12.60
C HIS A 328 -15.05 -0.55 -12.27
N GLY A 329 -13.78 -0.95 -12.36
CA GLY A 329 -13.30 -2.22 -11.81
C GLY A 329 -13.11 -2.14 -10.29
N LEU A 330 -12.36 -3.11 -9.73
CA LEU A 330 -11.94 -3.05 -8.31
C LEU A 330 -11.05 -1.83 -8.05
N GLY A 331 -11.26 -1.15 -6.94
CA GLY A 331 -10.40 -0.06 -6.53
C GLY A 331 -11.12 1.18 -6.01
N LEU A 332 -10.32 2.23 -5.79
CA LEU A 332 -10.79 3.52 -5.30
C LEU A 332 -11.48 4.31 -6.42
N VAL A 333 -12.67 4.83 -6.12
CA VAL A 333 -13.41 5.78 -6.95
C VAL A 333 -13.67 7.01 -6.11
N SER A 334 -13.46 8.20 -6.68
CA SER A 334 -13.57 9.47 -5.97
C SER A 334 -14.37 10.48 -6.77
N HIS A 335 -15.09 11.36 -6.08
CA HIS A 335 -15.81 12.48 -6.66
C HIS A 335 -15.73 13.71 -5.76
N GLU A 336 -15.38 14.86 -6.34
CA GLU A 336 -15.34 16.12 -5.62
C GLU A 336 -16.73 16.76 -5.61
N ILE A 337 -17.16 17.21 -4.43
CA ILE A 337 -18.40 17.96 -4.24
C ILE A 337 -18.09 19.36 -3.69
N THR A 338 -18.88 20.34 -4.10
CA THR A 338 -18.70 21.76 -3.78
C THR A 338 -20.02 22.38 -3.35
N GLY A 339 -20.00 23.62 -2.87
CA GLY A 339 -21.20 24.35 -2.44
C GLY A 339 -21.73 23.89 -1.08
N LEU A 340 -20.88 23.29 -0.26
CA LEU A 340 -21.21 22.87 1.10
C LEU A 340 -21.26 24.09 2.02
N THR A 341 -22.06 23.99 3.08
CA THR A 341 -22.16 25.03 4.11
C THR A 341 -21.26 24.66 5.29
N LYS A 342 -20.35 25.56 5.63
CA LYS A 342 -19.44 25.41 6.78
C LYS A 342 -20.21 25.14 8.07
N GLY A 343 -19.72 24.19 8.86
CA GLY A 343 -20.28 23.84 10.19
C GLY A 343 -21.55 23.00 10.14
N VAL A 344 -22.07 22.69 8.94
CA VAL A 344 -23.21 21.79 8.77
C VAL A 344 -22.71 20.34 8.70
N THR A 345 -23.33 19.43 9.43
CA THR A 345 -23.02 18.01 9.30
C THR A 345 -23.63 17.47 8.01
N TYR A 346 -22.79 16.95 7.13
CA TYR A 346 -23.22 16.22 5.93
C TYR A 346 -23.04 14.74 6.14
N TYR A 347 -23.99 13.99 5.60
CA TYR A 347 -23.95 12.54 5.50
C TYR A 347 -23.70 12.15 4.05
N TYR A 348 -23.07 11.01 3.83
CA TYR A 348 -22.84 10.48 2.49
C TYR A 348 -22.76 8.97 2.47
N THR A 349 -23.07 8.40 1.32
CA THR A 349 -22.88 6.99 1.01
C THR A 349 -22.48 6.82 -0.46
N SER A 350 -22.18 5.60 -0.84
CA SER A 350 -21.95 5.23 -2.24
C SER A 350 -22.73 3.96 -2.58
N ARG A 351 -23.18 3.90 -3.82
CA ARG A 351 -23.83 2.73 -4.40
C ARG A 351 -23.00 2.23 -5.57
N VAL A 352 -22.87 0.92 -5.69
CA VAL A 352 -22.32 0.25 -6.86
C VAL A 352 -23.37 -0.62 -7.52
N SER A 353 -23.45 -0.63 -8.87
CA SER A 353 -24.44 -1.40 -9.58
C SER A 353 -23.96 -1.89 -10.94
N HIS A 354 -24.37 -3.10 -11.32
CA HIS A 354 -24.22 -3.69 -12.65
C HIS A 354 -25.31 -4.75 -12.90
N SER A 355 -25.24 -5.53 -13.98
CA SER A 355 -26.29 -6.50 -14.35
C SER A 355 -26.53 -7.58 -13.29
N GLY A 356 -25.58 -7.90 -12.44
CA GLY A 356 -25.69 -8.88 -11.34
C GLY A 356 -26.31 -8.34 -10.05
N GLY A 357 -26.64 -7.04 -9.98
CA GLY A 357 -27.26 -6.42 -8.80
C GLY A 357 -26.62 -5.10 -8.38
N GLU A 358 -26.88 -4.74 -7.15
CA GLU A 358 -26.34 -3.52 -6.52
C GLU A 358 -25.96 -3.75 -5.06
N ASP A 359 -25.13 -2.86 -4.54
CA ASP A 359 -24.75 -2.79 -3.12
C ASP A 359 -24.57 -1.35 -2.68
N TRP A 360 -24.84 -1.09 -1.40
CA TRP A 360 -24.74 0.22 -0.77
C TRP A 360 -23.72 0.19 0.36
N ALA A 361 -22.81 1.15 0.36
CA ALA A 361 -21.87 1.32 1.45
C ALA A 361 -22.57 1.84 2.72
N PRO A 362 -22.04 1.57 3.91
CA PRO A 362 -22.50 2.21 5.14
C PRO A 362 -22.42 3.73 5.05
N VAL A 363 -23.43 4.41 5.62
CA VAL A 363 -23.45 5.88 5.68
C VAL A 363 -22.32 6.38 6.58
N ARG A 364 -21.67 7.47 6.15
CA ARG A 364 -20.65 8.22 6.89
C ARG A 364 -21.05 9.69 6.97
N SER A 365 -20.41 10.44 7.85
CA SER A 365 -20.61 11.87 7.99
C SER A 365 -19.29 12.64 8.01
N PHE A 366 -19.36 13.93 7.69
CA PHE A 366 -18.29 14.91 7.82
C PHE A 366 -18.87 16.30 8.08
N VAL A 367 -18.03 17.23 8.54
CA VAL A 367 -18.40 18.65 8.73
C VAL A 367 -17.40 19.50 7.96
N PRO A 368 -17.83 20.32 6.99
CA PRO A 368 -16.96 21.30 6.35
C PRO A 368 -16.40 22.31 7.35
N VAL A 369 -15.08 22.51 7.34
CA VAL A 369 -14.38 23.37 8.30
C VAL A 369 -13.39 24.29 7.58
N ASN A 370 -13.00 25.40 8.18
CA ASN A 370 -11.94 26.27 7.64
C ASN A 370 -10.66 25.43 7.43
N GLY A 371 -10.06 25.51 6.27
CA GLY A 371 -8.96 24.76 5.67
C GLY A 371 -7.74 24.31 6.48
N LEU A 372 -7.84 24.29 7.77
CA LEU A 372 -7.01 23.52 8.71
C LEU A 372 -7.87 22.36 9.19
N LEU A 373 -7.32 21.20 9.30
CA LEU A 373 -7.96 19.98 9.79
C LEU A 373 -8.77 20.32 11.04
N GLY A 374 -10.12 20.30 10.93
CA GLY A 374 -10.98 20.57 12.08
C GLY A 374 -10.68 19.56 13.19
N LYS A 375 -10.58 20.02 14.41
CA LYS A 375 -10.39 19.25 15.64
C LYS A 375 -11.25 17.96 15.68
N ASP A 376 -12.46 18.04 15.13
CA ASP A 376 -13.45 16.95 15.12
C ASP A 376 -13.23 15.92 13.99
N SER A 377 -12.31 16.15 13.04
CA SER A 377 -11.94 15.18 12.00
C SER A 377 -10.78 14.27 12.39
N MET A 378 -10.21 14.44 13.57
CA MET A 378 -9.11 13.64 14.09
C MET A 378 -9.59 12.74 15.23
N GLU A 379 -10.13 11.60 14.90
CA GLU A 379 -10.46 10.56 15.88
C GLU A 379 -9.18 10.19 16.66
N GLY A 380 -9.16 10.44 17.98
CA GLY A 380 -7.99 10.19 18.84
C GLY A 380 -7.00 11.35 18.99
N LEU A 381 -7.32 12.55 18.50
CA LEU A 381 -6.47 13.73 18.75
C LEU A 381 -6.41 14.05 20.24
N VAL A 382 -5.22 14.01 20.82
CA VAL A 382 -4.98 14.27 22.25
C VAL A 382 -4.62 15.73 22.50
N LEU A 383 -4.07 16.44 21.50
CA LEU A 383 -3.66 17.83 21.63
C LEU A 383 -3.76 18.53 20.26
N TRP A 384 -4.41 19.67 20.24
CA TRP A 384 -4.39 20.63 19.13
C TRP A 384 -3.90 21.98 19.68
N LEU A 385 -2.90 22.54 19.05
CA LEU A 385 -2.42 23.90 19.32
C LEU A 385 -2.57 24.73 18.05
N ASP A 386 -3.48 25.69 18.05
CA ASP A 386 -3.68 26.66 16.98
C ASP A 386 -3.30 28.04 17.49
N ALA A 387 -2.28 28.65 16.91
CA ALA A 387 -1.80 29.97 17.31
C ALA A 387 -2.77 31.11 16.96
N SER A 388 -3.77 30.83 16.12
CA SER A 388 -4.81 31.79 15.74
C SER A 388 -6.09 31.69 16.58
N ASP A 389 -6.24 30.63 17.37
CA ASP A 389 -7.39 30.38 18.26
C ASP A 389 -6.88 29.68 19.51
N VAL A 390 -6.34 30.45 20.41
CA VAL A 390 -5.58 29.96 21.57
C VAL A 390 -6.48 29.47 22.70
N ASP A 391 -7.69 30.00 22.81
CA ASP A 391 -8.69 29.54 23.82
C ASP A 391 -9.66 28.49 23.29
N GLY A 392 -9.64 28.21 21.98
CA GLY A 392 -10.41 27.14 21.36
C GLY A 392 -11.89 27.47 21.17
N ASP A 393 -12.27 28.75 21.16
CA ASP A 393 -13.67 29.19 21.03
C ASP A 393 -14.16 29.25 19.57
N GLY A 394 -13.28 29.00 18.60
CA GLY A 394 -13.56 29.02 17.15
C GLY A 394 -13.44 30.40 16.51
N ASN A 395 -13.01 31.41 17.25
CA ASN A 395 -12.76 32.74 16.74
C ASN A 395 -11.26 33.03 16.71
N GLN A 396 -10.85 33.96 15.85
CA GLN A 396 -9.44 34.34 15.76
C GLN A 396 -9.05 35.24 16.96
N ASP A 397 -8.09 34.77 17.75
CA ASP A 397 -7.52 35.56 18.85
C ASP A 397 -6.52 36.62 18.35
N SER A 398 -6.55 37.77 18.99
CA SER A 398 -5.61 38.86 18.78
C SER A 398 -4.65 38.93 19.97
N LEU A 399 -3.61 38.09 19.96
CA LEU A 399 -2.56 38.14 20.97
C LEU A 399 -1.48 39.12 20.59
N ALA A 400 -1.14 40.06 21.53
CA ALA A 400 0.03 40.90 21.36
C ALA A 400 1.32 40.09 21.53
N ASP A 401 2.37 40.44 20.79
CA ASP A 401 3.69 39.82 20.93
C ASP A 401 4.18 39.90 22.41
N GLY A 402 4.55 38.77 22.97
CA GLY A 402 4.95 38.64 24.38
C GLY A 402 3.84 38.38 25.38
N SER A 403 2.59 38.13 24.94
CA SER A 403 1.51 37.68 25.82
C SER A 403 1.79 36.27 26.35
N THR A 404 1.48 36.03 27.62
CA THR A 404 1.53 34.70 28.22
C THR A 404 0.14 34.13 28.31
N LEU A 405 0.00 32.85 27.92
CA LEU A 405 -1.21 32.09 28.14
C LEU A 405 -1.38 31.83 29.65
N SER A 406 -2.51 32.15 30.19
CA SER A 406 -2.87 31.95 31.61
C SER A 406 -3.60 30.63 31.79
#